data_13edf62c183634c39fb2c0aad22a86f0
#
_entry.id   13edf62c183634c39fb2c0aad22a86f0
#
_cell.length_a   1.000
_cell.length_b   1.000
_cell.length_c   1.000
_cell.angle_alpha   90.00
_cell.angle_beta   90.00
_cell.angle_gamma   90.00
#
_symmetry.space_group_name_H-M   'P 1'
#
loop_
_entity.id
_entity.type
_entity.pdbx_description
1 polymer ?
#
loop_
_entity_poly.entity_id
_entity_poly.type
_entity_poly.pdbx_seq_one_letter_code
_entity_poly.pdbx_strand_id
1 'polypeptide(L)'
;MKKLLLCCCAALFAANASAQPAYEPSPENLAARQRFADGRFGIFLHWGLYALLGQGEWVMTNQDIDYREYEKLAGAFCPAAFDAKAWVTAFREAGARYVCFTTRHHDGFSMFRTAQSPYNVADATPFGRDVVKELAEECRRQGLGIHFYYSLIDWWREDAPRGRTGRGTGRPAEKEDAEAYFGFMKAQLTELLTQYGPVGAIWFDGVWDQDENPGFDWRLDELYELIHTLQPACLVVNNHHLTPFEGEDVQTFERDLPGENTAGLSGQAVSRLPLETCQTMNGSWGYRITDLSYKPTDELVRYLAGAAGRGGNLLLNIGPQPDGALPAAALERLAGIGAWLRENGETIYGTQAGPVTPRAWGVTTRRGDKIYIHVLDWPDAELFVPIRGKRVREAKAFADGRRLEFRQDEEGVTLRLGERPAGPDHIVELTMGK
;
A
#
# COMPACT_ATOMS: atom_id res chain seq x y z
N MET A 1 11.93 23.22 76.92
CA MET A 1 11.68 22.20 75.81
C MET A 1 11.00 22.94 74.69
N LYS A 2 11.79 23.41 73.71
CA LYS A 2 11.29 24.12 72.52
C LYS A 2 11.24 23.13 71.34
N LYS A 3 10.04 22.87 70.78
CA LYS A 3 9.85 22.08 69.56
C LYS A 3 10.12 22.98 68.37
N LEU A 4 11.11 22.60 67.57
CA LEU A 4 11.42 23.19 66.25
C LEU A 4 10.49 22.56 65.24
N LEU A 5 9.64 23.36 64.57
CA LEU A 5 8.85 22.98 63.45
C LEU A 5 9.71 23.19 62.17
N LEU A 6 10.06 22.13 61.49
CA LEU A 6 10.73 22.17 60.15
C LEU A 6 9.64 22.23 59.09
N CYS A 7 9.48 23.38 58.43
CA CYS A 7 8.65 23.52 57.22
C CYS A 7 9.47 23.05 55.99
N CYS A 8 9.11 21.89 55.44
CA CYS A 8 9.59 21.47 54.12
C CYS A 8 8.72 22.13 53.04
N CYS A 9 9.24 23.15 52.37
CA CYS A 9 8.68 23.65 51.12
C CYS A 9 9.06 22.69 49.99
N ALA A 10 8.15 21.82 49.58
CA ALA A 10 8.27 21.08 48.34
C ALA A 10 7.90 22.01 47.16
N ALA A 11 8.90 22.46 46.43
CA ALA A 11 8.68 23.15 45.16
C ALA A 11 8.23 22.11 44.10
N LEU A 12 6.96 22.11 43.75
CA LEU A 12 6.44 21.42 42.60
C LEU A 12 6.94 22.17 41.34
N PHE A 13 7.94 21.60 40.67
CA PHE A 13 8.21 21.93 39.27
C PHE A 13 7.13 21.25 38.45
N ALA A 14 6.08 21.98 38.06
CA ALA A 14 5.19 21.62 36.99
C ALA A 14 6.00 21.76 35.68
N ALA A 15 6.51 20.68 35.16
CA ALA A 15 6.96 20.62 33.77
C ALA A 15 5.71 20.83 32.90
N ASN A 16 5.59 22.04 32.32
CA ASN A 16 4.68 22.27 31.20
C ASN A 16 5.23 21.50 30.02
N ALA A 17 4.85 20.22 29.86
CA ALA A 17 4.85 19.56 28.58
C ALA A 17 3.78 20.30 27.78
N SER A 18 4.20 21.23 26.92
CA SER A 18 3.33 21.75 25.87
C SER A 18 3.00 20.55 24.99
N ALA A 19 1.77 20.02 25.10
CA ALA A 19 1.28 19.05 24.14
C ALA A 19 1.43 19.71 22.76
N GLN A 20 2.18 19.07 21.86
CA GLN A 20 2.18 19.49 20.46
C GLN A 20 0.72 19.50 19.99
N PRO A 21 0.31 20.51 19.19
CA PRO A 21 -1.04 20.51 18.65
C PRO A 21 -1.23 19.25 17.83
N ALA A 22 -2.38 18.59 18.00
CA ALA A 22 -2.75 17.41 17.21
C ALA A 22 -2.62 17.71 15.71
N TYR A 23 -2.12 16.77 14.95
CA TYR A 23 -1.98 16.93 13.49
C TYR A 23 -3.33 17.23 12.83
N GLU A 24 -3.44 18.36 12.16
CA GLU A 24 -4.58 18.73 11.35
C GLU A 24 -4.19 18.69 9.87
N PRO A 25 -4.81 17.79 9.06
CA PRO A 25 -4.50 17.71 7.63
C PRO A 25 -4.89 18.98 6.90
N SER A 26 -4.01 19.45 6.01
CA SER A 26 -4.29 20.61 5.16
C SER A 26 -5.44 20.34 4.17
N PRO A 27 -6.06 21.39 3.58
CA PRO A 27 -7.06 21.20 2.52
C PRO A 27 -6.51 20.40 1.32
N GLU A 28 -5.23 20.58 0.98
CA GLU A 28 -4.54 19.85 -0.09
C GLU A 28 -4.40 18.37 0.27
N ASN A 29 -4.07 18.06 1.53
CA ASN A 29 -3.98 16.70 2.04
C ASN A 29 -5.36 16.03 2.03
N LEU A 30 -6.41 16.69 2.53
CA LEU A 30 -7.78 16.16 2.50
C LEU A 30 -8.24 15.85 1.07
N ALA A 31 -7.94 16.75 0.12
CA ALA A 31 -8.23 16.50 -1.28
C ALA A 31 -7.43 15.33 -1.86
N ALA A 32 -6.18 15.14 -1.43
CA ALA A 32 -5.35 14.00 -1.81
C ALA A 32 -5.90 12.67 -1.24
N ARG A 33 -6.30 12.65 0.04
CA ARG A 33 -6.98 11.49 0.67
C ARG A 33 -8.23 11.08 -0.10
N GLN A 34 -9.04 12.06 -0.53
CA GLN A 34 -10.24 11.77 -1.32
C GLN A 34 -9.89 11.18 -2.69
N ARG A 35 -8.94 11.80 -3.42
CA ARG A 35 -8.49 11.27 -4.72
C ARG A 35 -7.91 9.86 -4.60
N PHE A 36 -7.15 9.59 -3.54
CA PHE A 36 -6.62 8.27 -3.24
C PHE A 36 -7.76 7.27 -3.01
N ALA A 37 -8.71 7.61 -2.13
CA ALA A 37 -9.86 6.76 -1.84
C ALA A 37 -10.73 6.47 -3.09
N ASP A 38 -10.87 7.43 -4.00
CA ASP A 38 -11.61 7.26 -5.25
C ASP A 38 -10.87 6.39 -6.28
N GLY A 39 -9.55 6.27 -6.13
CA GLY A 39 -8.68 5.56 -7.06
C GLY A 39 -8.79 4.04 -7.04
N ARG A 40 -9.09 3.45 -5.91
CA ARG A 40 -9.38 2.02 -5.66
C ARG A 40 -8.34 1.00 -6.09
N PHE A 41 -7.49 1.25 -7.09
CA PHE A 41 -6.54 0.29 -7.63
C PHE A 41 -5.18 0.92 -7.92
N GLY A 42 -4.12 0.36 -7.35
CA GLY A 42 -2.73 0.72 -7.57
C GLY A 42 -1.86 -0.51 -7.86
N ILE A 43 -0.68 -0.27 -8.41
CA ILE A 43 0.36 -1.29 -8.65
C ILE A 43 1.52 -1.06 -7.70
N PHE A 44 1.94 -2.10 -7.00
CA PHE A 44 3.13 -2.13 -6.18
C PHE A 44 4.27 -2.78 -6.95
N LEU A 45 5.48 -2.27 -6.82
CA LEU A 45 6.66 -2.81 -7.48
C LEU A 45 7.76 -3.05 -6.46
N HIS A 46 8.12 -4.30 -6.23
CA HIS A 46 9.30 -4.66 -5.44
C HIS A 46 10.44 -5.04 -6.39
N TRP A 47 11.37 -4.11 -6.58
CA TRP A 47 12.49 -4.30 -7.49
C TRP A 47 13.76 -3.64 -6.98
N GLY A 48 14.85 -4.38 -7.00
CA GLY A 48 16.17 -3.98 -6.52
C GLY A 48 17.22 -5.04 -6.82
N LEU A 49 18.38 -4.96 -6.17
CA LEU A 49 19.47 -5.93 -6.35
C LEU A 49 19.06 -7.37 -6.05
N TYR A 50 18.15 -7.57 -5.10
CA TYR A 50 17.62 -8.89 -4.74
C TYR A 50 17.00 -9.64 -5.93
N ALA A 51 16.51 -8.93 -6.96
CA ALA A 51 15.99 -9.57 -8.16
C ALA A 51 17.03 -10.42 -8.89
N LEU A 52 18.33 -10.03 -8.84
CA LEU A 52 19.44 -10.78 -9.46
C LEU A 52 19.56 -12.20 -8.90
N LEU A 53 19.27 -12.38 -7.62
CA LEU A 53 19.37 -13.68 -6.96
C LEU A 53 18.11 -14.55 -7.17
N GLY A 54 17.00 -13.94 -7.61
CA GLY A 54 15.78 -14.68 -7.94
C GLY A 54 15.16 -15.45 -6.78
N GLN A 55 15.31 -14.95 -5.54
CA GLN A 55 14.85 -15.62 -4.31
C GLN A 55 13.93 -14.73 -3.45
N GLY A 56 13.46 -13.60 -4.01
CA GLY A 56 12.64 -12.63 -3.30
C GLY A 56 13.48 -11.55 -2.61
N GLU A 57 12.79 -10.55 -2.08
CA GLU A 57 13.36 -9.31 -1.54
C GLU A 57 14.09 -9.49 -0.20
N TRP A 58 13.78 -10.56 0.52
CA TRP A 58 14.38 -10.90 1.81
C TRP A 58 15.63 -11.80 1.71
N VAL A 59 16.12 -12.06 0.50
CA VAL A 59 17.22 -13.02 0.28
C VAL A 59 18.48 -12.69 1.08
N MET A 60 18.80 -11.40 1.22
CA MET A 60 20.00 -10.96 1.98
C MET A 60 19.96 -11.46 3.42
N THR A 61 18.87 -11.23 4.15
CA THR A 61 18.73 -11.65 5.55
C THR A 61 18.41 -13.14 5.68
N ASN A 62 17.59 -13.71 4.76
CA ASN A 62 17.22 -15.13 4.84
C ASN A 62 18.37 -16.10 4.58
N GLN A 63 19.41 -15.64 3.87
CA GLN A 63 20.61 -16.44 3.55
C GLN A 63 21.85 -15.96 4.32
N ASP A 64 21.69 -15.02 5.28
CA ASP A 64 22.78 -14.42 6.03
C ASP A 64 23.94 -13.95 5.14
N ILE A 65 23.59 -13.31 4.00
CA ILE A 65 24.59 -12.82 3.05
C ILE A 65 25.30 -11.60 3.65
N ASP A 66 26.62 -11.69 3.75
CA ASP A 66 27.46 -10.58 4.22
C ASP A 66 27.18 -9.31 3.39
N TYR A 67 26.99 -8.16 4.05
CA TYR A 67 26.60 -6.91 3.38
C TYR A 67 27.61 -6.44 2.33
N ARG A 68 28.91 -6.74 2.51
CA ARG A 68 29.97 -6.41 1.54
C ARG A 68 30.00 -7.37 0.36
N GLU A 69 29.55 -8.62 0.55
CA GLU A 69 29.36 -9.55 -0.56
C GLU A 69 28.08 -9.20 -1.34
N TYR A 70 26.99 -8.84 -0.63
CA TYR A 70 25.74 -8.44 -1.25
C TYR A 70 25.89 -7.17 -2.10
N GLU A 71 26.63 -6.15 -1.63
CA GLU A 71 26.82 -4.90 -2.37
C GLU A 71 27.47 -5.10 -3.74
N LYS A 72 28.26 -6.18 -3.94
CA LYS A 72 28.89 -6.51 -5.22
C LYS A 72 27.88 -6.82 -6.32
N LEU A 73 26.64 -7.18 -5.96
CA LEU A 73 25.54 -7.37 -6.91
C LEU A 73 25.26 -6.10 -7.74
N ALA A 74 25.54 -4.92 -7.20
CA ALA A 74 25.39 -3.66 -7.93
C ALA A 74 26.22 -3.66 -9.23
N GLY A 75 27.42 -4.25 -9.23
CA GLY A 75 28.26 -4.37 -10.42
C GLY A 75 27.68 -5.26 -11.52
N ALA A 76 26.68 -6.09 -11.20
CA ALA A 76 25.98 -6.97 -12.14
C ALA A 76 24.59 -6.45 -12.52
N PHE A 77 24.09 -5.38 -11.89
CA PHE A 77 22.76 -4.86 -12.13
C PHE A 77 22.72 -3.98 -13.39
N CYS A 78 22.31 -4.61 -14.51
CA CYS A 78 22.20 -3.96 -15.82
C CYS A 78 20.89 -4.38 -16.52
N PRO A 79 19.72 -3.90 -16.04
CA PRO A 79 18.40 -4.30 -16.53
C PRO A 79 18.09 -3.72 -17.92
N ALA A 80 18.62 -4.34 -18.96
CA ALA A 80 18.55 -3.85 -20.35
C ALA A 80 17.12 -3.83 -20.91
N ALA A 81 16.19 -4.61 -20.35
CA ALA A 81 14.80 -4.65 -20.76
C ALA A 81 13.89 -3.67 -19.99
N PHE A 82 14.43 -2.88 -19.06
CA PHE A 82 13.66 -1.87 -18.36
C PHE A 82 13.19 -0.76 -19.29
N ASP A 83 11.88 -0.61 -19.39
CA ASP A 83 11.19 0.44 -20.14
C ASP A 83 10.05 1.00 -19.30
N ALA A 84 10.28 2.18 -18.68
CA ALA A 84 9.29 2.85 -17.84
C ALA A 84 7.97 3.14 -18.58
N LYS A 85 8.05 3.47 -19.88
CA LYS A 85 6.86 3.72 -20.72
C LYS A 85 6.02 2.45 -20.89
N ALA A 86 6.67 1.34 -21.20
CA ALA A 86 5.97 0.05 -21.36
C ALA A 86 5.33 -0.39 -20.04
N TRP A 87 6.04 -0.25 -18.91
CA TRP A 87 5.52 -0.57 -17.59
C TRP A 87 4.27 0.24 -17.26
N VAL A 88 4.39 1.58 -17.30
CA VAL A 88 3.30 2.48 -16.94
C VAL A 88 2.11 2.33 -17.88
N THR A 89 2.35 2.05 -19.18
CA THR A 89 1.28 1.75 -20.14
C THR A 89 0.50 0.50 -19.72
N ALA A 90 1.18 -0.59 -19.36
CA ALA A 90 0.53 -1.82 -18.89
C ALA A 90 -0.30 -1.58 -17.62
N PHE A 91 0.21 -0.79 -16.68
CA PHE A 91 -0.49 -0.45 -15.44
C PHE A 91 -1.74 0.39 -15.69
N ARG A 92 -1.63 1.42 -16.55
CA ARG A 92 -2.77 2.25 -16.95
C ARG A 92 -3.85 1.43 -17.67
N GLU A 93 -3.45 0.54 -18.58
CA GLU A 93 -4.37 -0.33 -19.32
C GLU A 93 -5.04 -1.38 -18.42
N ALA A 94 -4.35 -1.80 -17.36
CA ALA A 94 -4.95 -2.60 -16.28
C ALA A 94 -5.97 -1.82 -15.42
N GLY A 95 -6.05 -0.49 -15.57
CA GLY A 95 -6.95 0.37 -14.82
C GLY A 95 -6.36 0.94 -13.53
N ALA A 96 -5.06 0.77 -13.26
CA ALA A 96 -4.42 1.37 -12.10
C ALA A 96 -4.49 2.90 -12.14
N ARG A 97 -4.56 3.51 -10.95
CA ARG A 97 -4.60 4.95 -10.76
C ARG A 97 -3.30 5.50 -10.18
N TYR A 98 -2.51 4.66 -9.57
CA TYR A 98 -1.20 5.01 -9.00
C TYR A 98 -0.26 3.79 -9.03
N VAL A 99 1.03 4.10 -8.90
CA VAL A 99 2.11 3.11 -8.79
C VAL A 99 2.86 3.42 -7.49
N CYS A 100 3.10 2.41 -6.67
CA CYS A 100 4.00 2.48 -5.52
C CYS A 100 5.27 1.69 -5.85
N PHE A 101 6.43 2.33 -5.78
CA PHE A 101 7.71 1.76 -6.14
C PHE A 101 8.67 1.72 -4.96
N THR A 102 9.37 0.58 -4.75
CA THR A 102 10.42 0.47 -3.72
C THR A 102 11.62 1.32 -4.09
N THR A 103 11.64 2.59 -3.64
CA THR A 103 12.77 3.50 -3.89
C THR A 103 14.01 3.07 -3.13
N ARG A 104 13.85 2.48 -1.94
CA ARG A 104 14.86 1.81 -1.14
C ARG A 104 14.19 0.75 -0.28
N HIS A 105 14.55 -0.53 -0.45
CA HIS A 105 14.08 -1.65 0.36
C HIS A 105 15.05 -1.91 1.52
N HIS A 106 14.80 -2.92 2.35
CA HIS A 106 15.58 -3.27 3.54
C HIS A 106 17.06 -3.58 3.25
N ASP A 107 17.41 -3.96 2.03
CA ASP A 107 18.79 -4.18 1.58
C ASP A 107 19.63 -2.89 1.45
N GLY A 108 19.01 -1.73 1.70
CA GLY A 108 19.66 -0.42 1.71
C GLY A 108 19.99 0.15 0.32
N PHE A 109 19.75 -0.62 -0.76
CA PHE A 109 20.06 -0.15 -2.12
C PHE A 109 19.02 0.85 -2.61
N SER A 110 19.48 2.05 -3.02
CA SER A 110 18.63 3.11 -3.53
C SER A 110 18.42 2.98 -5.03
N MET A 111 17.17 2.81 -5.48
CA MET A 111 16.79 2.73 -6.89
C MET A 111 16.66 4.12 -7.56
N PHE A 112 17.17 5.15 -6.92
CA PHE A 112 17.22 6.54 -7.38
C PHE A 112 18.60 7.13 -7.14
N ARG A 113 18.93 8.17 -7.91
CA ARG A 113 20.17 8.91 -7.70
C ARG A 113 20.07 9.73 -6.42
N THR A 114 20.91 9.44 -5.46
CA THR A 114 20.98 10.15 -4.18
C THR A 114 22.40 10.62 -3.90
N ALA A 115 22.55 11.85 -3.40
CA ALA A 115 23.82 12.37 -2.93
C ALA A 115 24.22 11.81 -1.55
N GLN A 116 23.28 11.12 -0.87
CA GLN A 116 23.46 10.65 0.51
C GLN A 116 24.23 9.32 0.59
N SER A 117 24.28 8.56 -0.49
CA SER A 117 24.96 7.27 -0.53
C SER A 117 25.42 6.95 -1.95
N PRO A 118 26.67 6.46 -2.14
CA PRO A 118 27.10 5.94 -3.43
C PRO A 118 26.45 4.60 -3.79
N TYR A 119 25.79 3.93 -2.82
CA TYR A 119 25.11 2.66 -3.01
C TYR A 119 23.71 2.90 -3.61
N ASN A 120 23.70 3.31 -4.87
CA ASN A 120 22.49 3.61 -5.62
C ASN A 120 22.59 3.14 -7.08
N VAL A 121 21.45 3.01 -7.73
CA VAL A 121 21.32 2.44 -9.09
C VAL A 121 22.07 3.27 -10.14
N ALA A 122 22.17 4.57 -9.97
CA ALA A 122 22.80 5.44 -10.96
C ALA A 122 24.33 5.45 -10.85
N ASP A 123 24.87 5.36 -9.64
CA ASP A 123 26.31 5.54 -9.41
C ASP A 123 27.04 4.20 -9.19
N ALA A 124 26.39 3.19 -8.60
CA ALA A 124 27.00 1.90 -8.27
C ALA A 124 26.85 0.84 -9.37
N THR A 125 26.03 1.06 -10.38
CA THR A 125 25.71 0.03 -11.37
C THR A 125 26.16 0.39 -12.77
N PRO A 126 26.47 -0.59 -13.64
CA PRO A 126 26.75 -0.34 -15.06
C PRO A 126 25.51 0.17 -15.81
N PHE A 127 24.31 0.04 -15.24
CA PHE A 127 23.06 0.57 -15.80
C PHE A 127 23.05 2.11 -15.83
N GLY A 128 23.52 2.77 -14.77
CA GLY A 128 23.77 4.21 -14.73
C GLY A 128 22.54 5.11 -14.88
N ARG A 129 21.32 4.58 -14.78
CA ARG A 129 20.05 5.30 -14.96
C ARG A 129 19.30 5.44 -13.63
N ASP A 130 18.53 6.51 -13.48
CA ASP A 130 17.67 6.76 -12.34
C ASP A 130 16.26 6.22 -12.60
N VAL A 131 15.99 5.03 -12.07
CA VAL A 131 14.72 4.31 -12.26
C VAL A 131 13.53 5.08 -11.71
N VAL A 132 13.68 5.68 -10.52
CA VAL A 132 12.59 6.42 -9.86
C VAL A 132 12.23 7.65 -10.68
N LYS A 133 13.24 8.35 -11.21
CA LYS A 133 13.01 9.52 -12.07
C LYS A 133 12.22 9.15 -13.32
N GLU A 134 12.65 8.11 -14.02
CA GLU A 134 11.99 7.67 -15.25
C GLU A 134 10.54 7.22 -15.00
N LEU A 135 10.30 6.46 -13.92
CA LEU A 135 8.95 6.04 -13.55
C LEU A 135 8.08 7.25 -13.14
N ALA A 136 8.60 8.18 -12.36
CA ALA A 136 7.85 9.36 -11.92
C ALA A 136 7.47 10.27 -13.09
N GLU A 137 8.40 10.50 -14.03
CA GLU A 137 8.14 11.28 -15.25
C GLU A 137 7.08 10.59 -16.13
N GLU A 138 7.19 9.29 -16.30
CA GLU A 138 6.27 8.52 -17.13
C GLU A 138 4.87 8.39 -16.50
N CYS A 139 4.77 8.18 -15.17
CA CYS A 139 3.50 8.20 -14.47
C CYS A 139 2.77 9.53 -14.67
N ARG A 140 3.46 10.66 -14.50
CA ARG A 140 2.89 11.99 -14.77
C ARG A 140 2.42 12.14 -16.22
N ARG A 141 3.24 11.68 -17.17
CA ARG A 141 2.91 11.75 -18.60
C ARG A 141 1.65 10.96 -18.96
N GLN A 142 1.44 9.84 -18.29
CA GLN A 142 0.28 8.96 -18.53
C GLN A 142 -0.89 9.20 -17.56
N GLY A 143 -0.78 10.13 -16.62
CA GLY A 143 -1.86 10.50 -15.70
C GLY A 143 -2.05 9.55 -14.51
N LEU A 144 -1.01 8.81 -14.11
CA LEU A 144 -0.98 8.00 -12.90
C LEU A 144 -0.29 8.76 -11.76
N GLY A 145 -0.76 8.52 -10.53
CA GLY A 145 -0.01 8.92 -9.33
C GLY A 145 1.26 8.08 -9.16
N ILE A 146 2.29 8.67 -8.55
CA ILE A 146 3.49 7.93 -8.14
C ILE A 146 3.64 8.02 -6.63
N HIS A 147 3.83 6.88 -5.97
CA HIS A 147 4.09 6.72 -4.55
C HIS A 147 5.46 6.09 -4.37
N PHE A 148 6.15 6.46 -3.30
CA PHE A 148 7.48 5.96 -3.01
C PHE A 148 7.46 5.15 -1.73
N TYR A 149 7.68 3.83 -1.86
CA TYR A 149 7.98 2.98 -0.71
C TYR A 149 9.39 3.32 -0.22
N TYR A 150 9.53 3.49 1.07
CA TYR A 150 10.79 3.80 1.74
C TYR A 150 10.93 2.96 3.01
N SER A 151 11.94 2.09 3.04
CA SER A 151 12.24 1.27 4.21
C SER A 151 12.86 2.09 5.34
N LEU A 152 12.36 1.91 6.55
CA LEU A 152 13.00 2.38 7.78
C LEU A 152 14.21 1.51 8.13
N ILE A 153 14.18 0.23 7.75
CA ILE A 153 15.26 -0.73 7.95
C ILE A 153 16.34 -0.55 6.89
N ASP A 154 17.60 -0.83 7.28
CA ASP A 154 18.72 -0.92 6.35
C ASP A 154 19.69 -2.02 6.81
N TRP A 155 19.80 -3.08 6.02
CA TRP A 155 20.69 -4.21 6.33
C TRP A 155 22.13 -4.00 5.81
N TRP A 156 22.38 -2.93 5.05
CA TRP A 156 23.68 -2.64 4.45
C TRP A 156 24.43 -1.52 5.18
N ARG A 157 23.74 -0.44 5.50
CA ARG A 157 24.35 0.76 6.06
C ARG A 157 24.85 0.52 7.49
N GLU A 158 26.13 0.80 7.77
CA GLU A 158 26.78 0.42 9.02
C GLU A 158 26.25 1.18 10.26
N ASP A 159 25.78 2.42 10.09
CA ASP A 159 25.21 3.25 11.16
C ASP A 159 23.71 3.01 11.39
N ALA A 160 23.05 2.21 10.54
CA ALA A 160 21.63 1.93 10.69
C ALA A 160 21.34 1.11 11.98
N PRO A 161 20.24 1.43 12.71
CA PRO A 161 19.81 0.68 13.88
C PRO A 161 19.62 -0.80 13.58
N ARG A 162 20.05 -1.64 14.52
CA ARG A 162 19.93 -3.11 14.43
C ARG A 162 18.63 -3.54 15.09
N GLY A 163 17.75 -4.09 14.30
CA GLY A 163 16.50 -4.66 14.79
C GLY A 163 16.55 -6.18 14.90
N ARG A 164 15.40 -6.82 14.76
CA ARG A 164 15.25 -8.27 14.76
C ARG A 164 15.66 -8.94 13.44
N THR A 165 15.76 -8.16 12.34
CA THR A 165 16.17 -8.67 11.02
C THR A 165 17.58 -8.20 10.63
N GLY A 166 18.18 -8.81 9.60
CA GLY A 166 19.51 -8.46 9.11
C GLY A 166 20.65 -8.73 10.08
N ARG A 167 20.44 -9.51 11.14
CA ARG A 167 21.47 -9.80 12.17
C ARG A 167 22.64 -10.63 11.61
N GLY A 168 22.36 -11.49 10.64
CA GLY A 168 23.36 -12.34 9.97
C GLY A 168 24.15 -11.68 8.86
N THR A 169 23.87 -10.40 8.52
CA THR A 169 24.52 -9.70 7.40
C THR A 169 25.95 -9.23 7.67
N GLY A 170 26.50 -9.46 8.85
CA GLY A 170 27.89 -9.12 9.17
C GLY A 170 28.17 -7.65 9.44
N ARG A 171 27.16 -6.76 9.47
CA ARG A 171 27.35 -5.35 9.82
C ARG A 171 27.93 -5.19 11.23
N PRO A 172 28.93 -4.32 11.43
CA PRO A 172 29.55 -4.10 12.73
C PRO A 172 28.59 -3.36 13.68
N ALA A 173 28.32 -3.97 14.86
CA ALA A 173 27.39 -3.41 15.84
C ALA A 173 27.89 -2.11 16.47
N GLU A 174 29.21 -1.96 16.59
CA GLU A 174 29.88 -0.81 17.19
C GLU A 174 29.82 0.46 16.33
N LYS A 175 29.34 0.36 15.10
CA LYS A 175 29.16 1.50 14.18
C LYS A 175 27.77 2.03 14.15
N GLU A 176 26.82 1.41 14.86
CA GLU A 176 25.46 1.88 14.95
C GLU A 176 25.39 3.31 15.50
N ASP A 177 24.72 4.21 14.75
CA ASP A 177 24.48 5.60 15.12
C ASP A 177 23.10 6.00 14.61
N ALA A 178 22.11 5.86 15.47
CA ALA A 178 20.71 6.15 15.11
C ALA A 178 20.49 7.60 14.69
N GLU A 179 21.22 8.57 15.26
CA GLU A 179 21.11 9.98 14.89
C GLU A 179 21.67 10.25 13.48
N ALA A 180 22.82 9.68 13.17
CA ALA A 180 23.41 9.77 11.82
C ALA A 180 22.49 9.11 10.78
N TYR A 181 21.95 7.94 11.10
CA TYR A 181 21.01 7.23 10.22
C TYR A 181 19.71 8.01 10.03
N PHE A 182 19.16 8.60 11.09
CA PHE A 182 17.96 9.43 11.01
C PHE A 182 18.19 10.66 10.12
N GLY A 183 19.34 11.33 10.27
CA GLY A 183 19.75 12.42 9.39
C GLY A 183 19.82 12.01 7.93
N PHE A 184 20.37 10.82 7.65
CA PHE A 184 20.41 10.23 6.32
C PHE A 184 19.00 10.00 5.73
N MET A 185 18.08 9.41 6.50
CA MET A 185 16.70 9.21 6.04
C MET A 185 16.01 10.53 5.71
N LYS A 186 16.12 11.54 6.57
CA LYS A 186 15.56 12.89 6.31
C LYS A 186 16.12 13.50 5.04
N ALA A 187 17.43 13.37 4.80
CA ALA A 187 18.07 13.91 3.60
C ALA A 187 17.59 13.19 2.33
N GLN A 188 17.49 11.85 2.34
CA GLN A 188 16.95 11.10 1.19
C GLN A 188 15.46 11.40 0.93
N LEU A 189 14.64 11.51 1.96
CA LEU A 189 13.22 11.88 1.82
C LEU A 189 13.11 13.32 1.25
N THR A 190 13.99 14.23 1.66
CA THR A 190 14.03 15.58 1.09
C THR A 190 14.35 15.53 -0.41
N GLU A 191 15.31 14.71 -0.83
CA GLU A 191 15.62 14.53 -2.26
C GLU A 191 14.41 13.98 -3.02
N LEU A 192 13.78 12.92 -2.52
CA LEU A 192 12.59 12.29 -3.14
C LEU A 192 11.43 13.27 -3.27
N LEU A 193 11.21 14.13 -2.28
CA LEU A 193 10.10 15.08 -2.26
C LEU A 193 10.39 16.39 -3.02
N THR A 194 11.65 16.68 -3.35
CA THR A 194 12.01 17.96 -4.01
C THR A 194 12.50 17.81 -5.46
N GLN A 195 12.97 16.60 -5.83
CA GLN A 195 13.64 16.41 -7.12
C GLN A 195 12.83 15.57 -8.13
N TYR A 196 11.79 14.86 -7.66
CA TYR A 196 11.04 13.90 -8.48
C TYR A 196 9.63 14.39 -8.87
N GLY A 197 9.32 15.67 -8.57
CA GLY A 197 8.02 16.31 -8.84
C GLY A 197 6.96 15.95 -7.81
N PRO A 198 5.67 16.09 -8.12
CA PRO A 198 4.59 15.75 -7.19
C PRO A 198 4.60 14.27 -6.84
N VAL A 199 4.67 13.96 -5.55
CA VAL A 199 4.64 12.61 -4.98
C VAL A 199 3.27 12.38 -4.34
N GLY A 200 2.61 11.28 -4.69
CA GLY A 200 1.28 10.97 -4.17
C GLY A 200 1.31 10.46 -2.74
N ALA A 201 2.31 9.66 -2.39
CA ALA A 201 2.53 9.18 -1.02
C ALA A 201 3.98 8.77 -0.77
N ILE A 202 4.41 8.85 0.49
CA ILE A 202 5.53 8.07 1.03
C ILE A 202 4.93 6.89 1.79
N TRP A 203 5.35 5.69 1.42
CA TRP A 203 4.92 4.42 1.96
C TRP A 203 6.03 3.80 2.81
N PHE A 204 5.95 3.93 4.13
CA PHE A 204 6.95 3.41 5.06
C PHE A 204 6.72 1.95 5.40
N ASP A 205 7.81 1.28 5.73
CA ASP A 205 7.82 -0.09 6.22
C ASP A 205 8.99 -0.32 7.17
N GLY A 206 8.81 -1.25 8.13
CA GLY A 206 9.91 -1.68 8.99
C GLY A 206 9.85 -1.18 10.44
N VAL A 207 8.80 -0.48 10.88
CA VAL A 207 8.63 -0.09 12.30
C VAL A 207 8.74 -1.33 13.21
N TRP A 208 8.12 -2.42 12.81
CA TRP A 208 8.05 -3.71 13.50
C TRP A 208 9.43 -4.38 13.73
N ASP A 209 10.48 -3.94 13.05
CA ASP A 209 11.83 -4.49 13.24
C ASP A 209 12.41 -4.17 14.62
N GLN A 210 11.89 -3.13 15.29
CA GLN A 210 12.29 -2.72 16.64
C GLN A 210 11.32 -3.20 17.74
N ASP A 211 10.41 -4.13 17.47
CA ASP A 211 9.43 -4.64 18.45
C ASP A 211 10.09 -5.26 19.70
N GLU A 212 11.31 -5.77 19.57
CA GLU A 212 12.13 -6.30 20.68
C GLU A 212 12.84 -5.18 21.48
N ASN A 213 12.80 -3.95 21.03
CA ASN A 213 13.45 -2.78 21.64
C ASN A 213 12.44 -1.66 21.94
N PRO A 214 11.62 -1.77 22.98
CA PRO A 214 10.54 -0.82 23.27
C PRO A 214 11.02 0.60 23.61
N GLY A 215 12.33 0.79 23.82
CA GLY A 215 12.92 2.11 24.06
C GLY A 215 13.41 2.80 22.78
N PHE A 216 13.33 2.13 21.63
CA PHE A 216 13.74 2.72 20.37
C PHE A 216 12.63 3.59 19.78
N ASP A 217 13.01 4.75 19.29
CA ASP A 217 12.09 5.70 18.66
C ASP A 217 12.54 5.97 17.22
N TRP A 218 11.65 5.67 16.26
CA TRP A 218 11.85 5.98 14.84
C TRP A 218 11.69 7.48 14.51
N ARG A 219 11.29 8.30 15.47
CA ARG A 219 11.00 9.74 15.30
C ARG A 219 10.07 9.98 14.10
N LEU A 220 9.01 9.18 14.02
CA LEU A 220 8.08 9.19 12.88
C LEU A 220 7.37 10.53 12.75
N ASP A 221 7.09 11.21 13.86
CA ASP A 221 6.51 12.55 13.89
C ASP A 221 7.34 13.55 13.07
N GLU A 222 8.66 13.54 13.23
CA GLU A 222 9.56 14.42 12.48
C GLU A 222 9.60 14.06 10.99
N LEU A 223 9.53 12.76 10.64
CA LEU A 223 9.50 12.32 9.26
C LEU A 223 8.17 12.72 8.59
N TYR A 224 7.05 12.57 9.30
CA TYR A 224 5.72 12.93 8.79
C TYR A 224 5.57 14.45 8.64
N GLU A 225 6.06 15.23 9.61
CA GLU A 225 6.10 16.69 9.52
C GLU A 225 6.94 17.16 8.31
N LEU A 226 8.11 16.55 8.08
CA LEU A 226 8.96 16.83 6.91
C LEU A 226 8.20 16.61 5.61
N ILE A 227 7.48 15.49 5.47
CA ILE A 227 6.71 15.16 4.27
C ILE A 227 5.61 16.19 4.04
N HIS A 228 4.79 16.45 5.04
CA HIS A 228 3.67 17.39 4.93
C HIS A 228 4.12 18.84 4.74
N THR A 229 5.32 19.20 5.25
CA THR A 229 5.91 20.51 5.03
C THR A 229 6.40 20.69 3.59
N LEU A 230 7.10 19.68 3.06
CA LEU A 230 7.65 19.76 1.70
C LEU A 230 6.59 19.60 0.62
N GLN A 231 5.65 18.69 0.82
CA GLN A 231 4.52 18.45 -0.09
C GLN A 231 3.23 18.20 0.69
N PRO A 232 2.43 19.24 0.99
CA PRO A 232 1.19 19.08 1.78
C PRO A 232 0.18 18.09 1.23
N ALA A 233 0.20 17.82 -0.08
CA ALA A 233 -0.66 16.83 -0.74
C ALA A 233 -0.07 15.41 -0.77
N CYS A 234 1.18 15.21 -0.33
CA CYS A 234 1.79 13.89 -0.24
C CYS A 234 1.23 13.16 0.98
N LEU A 235 0.72 11.95 0.76
CA LEU A 235 0.13 11.14 1.83
C LEU A 235 1.21 10.35 2.57
N VAL A 236 1.00 10.15 3.86
CA VAL A 236 1.82 9.26 4.69
C VAL A 236 1.10 7.94 4.88
N VAL A 237 1.75 6.85 4.48
CA VAL A 237 1.32 5.46 4.66
C VAL A 237 2.40 4.73 5.43
N ASN A 238 2.06 3.90 6.41
CA ASN A 238 3.04 3.14 7.15
C ASN A 238 2.55 1.72 7.47
N ASN A 239 3.31 0.71 7.06
CA ASN A 239 3.00 -0.71 7.23
C ASN A 239 3.55 -1.23 8.57
N HIS A 240 3.06 -0.69 9.67
CA HIS A 240 3.49 -1.10 11.01
C HIS A 240 2.56 -2.13 11.68
N HIS A 241 1.47 -2.52 11.02
CA HIS A 241 0.47 -3.50 11.50
C HIS A 241 -0.28 -3.08 12.79
N LEU A 242 -0.29 -1.80 13.09
CA LEU A 242 -0.98 -1.20 14.25
C LEU A 242 -2.10 -0.25 13.80
N THR A 243 -2.84 0.28 14.75
CA THR A 243 -3.73 1.43 14.47
C THR A 243 -2.89 2.64 14.05
N PRO A 244 -3.38 3.48 13.12
CA PRO A 244 -2.62 4.60 12.61
C PRO A 244 -2.08 5.51 13.70
N PHE A 245 -0.83 5.95 13.53
CA PHE A 245 -0.23 6.98 14.35
C PHE A 245 -0.68 8.37 13.90
N GLU A 246 -0.47 9.37 14.75
CA GLU A 246 -0.75 10.76 14.41
C GLU A 246 0.13 11.19 13.22
N GLY A 247 -0.48 11.88 12.25
CA GLY A 247 0.20 12.28 11.01
C GLY A 247 0.09 11.30 9.85
N GLU A 248 -0.46 10.10 10.06
CA GLU A 248 -0.74 9.18 8.96
C GLU A 248 -2.03 9.54 8.22
N ASP A 249 -2.02 9.33 6.90
CA ASP A 249 -3.10 9.71 6.00
C ASP A 249 -3.89 8.52 5.48
N VAL A 250 -3.29 7.33 5.50
CA VAL A 250 -3.84 6.08 4.99
C VAL A 250 -3.49 4.96 5.96
N GLN A 251 -4.47 4.11 6.26
CA GLN A 251 -4.23 2.86 6.97
C GLN A 251 -4.06 1.72 5.97
N THR A 252 -2.97 0.96 6.10
CA THR A 252 -2.70 -0.19 5.24
C THR A 252 -2.87 -1.51 5.98
N PHE A 253 -3.22 -2.56 5.21
CA PHE A 253 -3.38 -3.95 5.63
C PHE A 253 -2.55 -4.84 4.71
N GLU A 254 -1.68 -5.65 5.27
CA GLU A 254 -0.84 -6.52 4.48
C GLU A 254 -1.49 -7.88 4.28
N ARG A 255 -1.67 -8.28 3.01
CA ARG A 255 -2.23 -9.57 2.56
C ARG A 255 -3.67 -9.86 2.99
N ASP A 256 -4.28 -9.00 3.79
CA ASP A 256 -5.65 -9.13 4.26
C ASP A 256 -6.51 -7.96 3.78
N LEU A 257 -7.79 -8.20 3.60
CA LEU A 257 -8.74 -7.11 3.37
C LEU A 257 -9.01 -6.36 4.69
N PRO A 258 -9.35 -5.06 4.66
CA PRO A 258 -9.65 -4.31 5.87
C PRO A 258 -10.68 -5.02 6.77
N GLY A 259 -10.30 -5.26 8.02
CA GLY A 259 -11.11 -5.98 9.02
C GLY A 259 -10.97 -7.50 8.99
N GLU A 260 -10.09 -8.06 8.17
CA GLU A 260 -9.67 -9.47 8.19
C GLU A 260 -8.27 -9.60 8.81
N ASN A 261 -7.93 -10.79 9.28
CA ASN A 261 -6.61 -11.13 9.80
C ASN A 261 -6.27 -12.59 9.50
N THR A 262 -6.42 -13.00 8.23
CA THR A 262 -6.17 -14.38 7.78
C THR A 262 -4.68 -14.64 7.62
N ALA A 263 -3.93 -13.62 7.16
CA ALA A 263 -2.48 -13.68 7.06
C ALA A 263 -1.77 -13.48 8.41
N GLY A 264 -2.49 -13.01 9.44
CA GLY A 264 -1.94 -12.82 10.79
C GLY A 264 -1.21 -11.49 10.99
N LEU A 265 -1.23 -10.59 10.00
CA LEU A 265 -0.54 -9.31 10.03
C LEU A 265 -1.47 -8.09 10.18
N SER A 266 -2.79 -8.31 10.19
CA SER A 266 -3.80 -7.26 10.05
C SER A 266 -4.84 -7.27 11.19
N GLY A 267 -4.38 -7.55 12.42
CA GLY A 267 -5.23 -7.59 13.62
C GLY A 267 -5.68 -6.24 14.16
N GLN A 268 -5.20 -5.12 13.58
CA GLN A 268 -5.53 -3.76 14.02
C GLN A 268 -6.99 -3.39 13.70
N ALA A 269 -7.56 -2.52 14.54
CA ALA A 269 -8.88 -1.97 14.28
C ALA A 269 -8.90 -1.09 13.02
N VAL A 270 -9.99 -1.17 12.26
CA VAL A 270 -10.19 -0.34 11.06
C VAL A 270 -10.47 1.11 11.48
N SER A 271 -9.69 2.05 10.99
CA SER A 271 -9.81 3.49 11.27
C SER A 271 -10.80 4.17 10.32
N ARG A 272 -10.88 5.51 10.42
CA ARG A 272 -11.67 6.35 9.51
C ARG A 272 -10.83 6.95 8.37
N LEU A 273 -9.54 6.69 8.35
CA LEU A 273 -8.66 7.11 7.26
C LEU A 273 -9.03 6.36 5.97
N PRO A 274 -8.62 6.84 4.80
CA PRO A 274 -8.57 6.03 3.60
C PRO A 274 -7.85 4.71 3.89
N LEU A 275 -8.36 3.61 3.33
CA LEU A 275 -7.85 2.27 3.57
C LEU A 275 -7.14 1.75 2.32
N GLU A 276 -6.09 0.98 2.54
CA GLU A 276 -5.39 0.26 1.49
C GLU A 276 -5.13 -1.19 1.93
N THR A 277 -5.19 -2.13 1.02
CA THR A 277 -4.64 -3.47 1.23
C THR A 277 -3.59 -3.74 0.17
N CYS A 278 -2.39 -4.17 0.58
CA CYS A 278 -1.38 -4.62 -0.34
C CYS A 278 -1.37 -6.15 -0.44
N GLN A 279 -1.31 -6.67 -1.67
CA GLN A 279 -1.37 -8.10 -1.96
C GLN A 279 -0.44 -8.45 -3.11
N THR A 280 0.14 -9.66 -3.07
CA THR A 280 0.97 -10.20 -4.15
C THR A 280 0.13 -10.94 -5.21
N MET A 281 0.58 -10.91 -6.47
CA MET A 281 0.00 -11.76 -7.52
C MET A 281 0.37 -13.23 -7.33
N ASN A 282 1.52 -13.51 -6.75
CA ASN A 282 2.07 -14.84 -6.43
C ASN A 282 2.38 -14.93 -4.92
N GLY A 283 3.38 -15.67 -4.48
CA GLY A 283 3.73 -15.82 -3.07
C GLY A 283 4.76 -14.79 -2.56
N SER A 284 5.53 -14.15 -3.45
CA SER A 284 6.67 -13.28 -3.13
C SER A 284 6.38 -11.83 -3.50
N TRP A 285 6.98 -10.86 -2.77
CA TRP A 285 6.95 -9.45 -3.16
C TRP A 285 7.97 -9.19 -4.28
N GLY A 286 9.25 -9.48 -4.06
CA GLY A 286 10.29 -9.42 -5.07
C GLY A 286 10.27 -10.62 -6.00
N TYR A 287 10.98 -10.53 -7.12
CA TYR A 287 11.08 -11.63 -8.09
C TYR A 287 11.67 -12.89 -7.45
N ARG A 288 10.95 -14.00 -7.61
CA ARG A 288 11.39 -15.34 -7.19
C ARG A 288 11.20 -16.31 -8.34
N ILE A 289 12.32 -16.81 -8.87
CA ILE A 289 12.32 -17.64 -10.08
C ILE A 289 11.54 -18.96 -9.93
N THR A 290 11.42 -19.48 -8.71
CA THR A 290 10.68 -20.71 -8.41
C THR A 290 9.22 -20.48 -8.07
N ASP A 291 8.76 -19.23 -7.94
CA ASP A 291 7.38 -18.89 -7.59
C ASP A 291 6.55 -18.62 -8.83
N LEU A 292 6.00 -19.69 -9.38
CA LEU A 292 5.17 -19.68 -10.60
C LEU A 292 3.67 -19.74 -10.29
N SER A 293 3.29 -19.73 -9.02
CA SER A 293 1.90 -19.86 -8.56
C SER A 293 1.19 -18.51 -8.54
N TYR A 294 0.92 -17.96 -9.72
CA TYR A 294 0.15 -16.72 -9.86
C TYR A 294 -1.33 -16.96 -9.61
N LYS A 295 -1.93 -16.10 -8.77
CA LYS A 295 -3.39 -16.09 -8.56
C LYS A 295 -4.12 -15.93 -9.89
N PRO A 296 -5.22 -16.66 -10.13
CA PRO A 296 -6.05 -16.45 -11.32
C PRO A 296 -6.59 -15.01 -11.38
N THR A 297 -6.84 -14.51 -12.58
CA THR A 297 -7.46 -13.18 -12.78
C THR A 297 -8.76 -13.03 -11.99
N ASP A 298 -9.59 -14.07 -11.97
CA ASP A 298 -10.86 -14.09 -11.25
C ASP A 298 -10.68 -13.88 -9.75
N GLU A 299 -9.65 -14.47 -9.14
CA GLU A 299 -9.33 -14.28 -7.74
C GLU A 299 -8.90 -12.84 -7.46
N LEU A 300 -8.06 -12.26 -8.34
CA LEU A 300 -7.60 -10.88 -8.22
C LEU A 300 -8.73 -9.87 -8.38
N VAL A 301 -9.67 -10.11 -9.29
CA VAL A 301 -10.88 -9.29 -9.45
C VAL A 301 -11.76 -9.36 -8.22
N ARG A 302 -11.99 -10.56 -7.66
CA ARG A 302 -12.74 -10.72 -6.40
C ARG A 302 -12.07 -10.00 -5.24
N TYR A 303 -10.73 -10.03 -5.20
CA TYR A 303 -9.96 -9.32 -4.18
C TYR A 303 -10.12 -7.80 -4.31
N LEU A 304 -10.07 -7.26 -5.55
CA LEU A 304 -10.31 -5.85 -5.83
C LEU A 304 -11.74 -5.41 -5.42
N ALA A 305 -12.75 -6.18 -5.82
CA ALA A 305 -14.14 -5.91 -5.44
C ALA A 305 -14.31 -6.01 -3.90
N GLY A 306 -13.67 -6.99 -3.27
CA GLY A 306 -13.64 -7.18 -1.82
C GLY A 306 -13.04 -5.99 -1.07
N ALA A 307 -11.93 -5.43 -1.57
CA ALA A 307 -11.30 -4.23 -1.04
C ALA A 307 -12.22 -3.01 -1.18
N ALA A 308 -12.76 -2.77 -2.40
CA ALA A 308 -13.67 -1.67 -2.66
C ALA A 308 -14.93 -1.71 -1.79
N GLY A 309 -15.50 -2.91 -1.59
CA GLY A 309 -16.67 -3.11 -0.73
C GLY A 309 -16.42 -2.84 0.76
N ARG A 310 -15.16 -2.87 1.18
CA ARG A 310 -14.71 -2.46 2.54
C ARG A 310 -14.22 -1.01 2.59
N GLY A 311 -14.33 -0.28 1.49
CA GLY A 311 -13.91 1.11 1.37
C GLY A 311 -12.41 1.29 1.14
N GLY A 312 -11.66 0.20 0.91
CA GLY A 312 -10.21 0.19 0.70
C GLY A 312 -9.80 0.20 -0.78
N ASN A 313 -8.55 0.53 -1.02
CA ASN A 313 -7.86 0.35 -2.28
C ASN A 313 -7.16 -1.01 -2.30
N LEU A 314 -6.99 -1.58 -3.48
CA LEU A 314 -6.05 -2.68 -3.70
C LEU A 314 -4.74 -2.14 -4.29
N LEU A 315 -3.63 -2.38 -3.61
CA LEU A 315 -2.27 -2.16 -4.09
C LEU A 315 -1.69 -3.54 -4.45
N LEU A 316 -1.70 -3.87 -5.76
CA LEU A 316 -1.35 -5.20 -6.26
C LEU A 316 0.10 -5.27 -6.71
N ASN A 317 0.88 -6.16 -6.09
CA ASN A 317 2.31 -6.24 -6.26
C ASN A 317 2.77 -7.08 -7.44
N ILE A 318 3.82 -6.59 -8.09
CA ILE A 318 4.61 -7.28 -9.11
C ILE A 318 6.08 -7.22 -8.71
N GLY A 319 6.79 -8.34 -8.78
CA GLY A 319 8.26 -8.41 -8.71
C GLY A 319 8.87 -8.44 -10.11
N PRO A 320 9.41 -7.33 -10.64
CA PRO A 320 10.07 -7.31 -11.94
C PRO A 320 11.29 -8.23 -11.97
N GLN A 321 11.59 -8.79 -13.15
CA GLN A 321 12.73 -9.67 -13.39
C GLN A 321 14.06 -8.93 -13.30
N PRO A 322 15.19 -9.64 -13.15
CA PRO A 322 16.51 -9.02 -13.05
C PRO A 322 16.89 -8.16 -14.26
N ASP A 323 16.41 -8.53 -15.44
CA ASP A 323 16.64 -7.79 -16.69
C ASP A 323 15.74 -6.56 -16.86
N GLY A 324 14.79 -6.33 -15.94
CA GLY A 324 13.83 -5.24 -15.97
C GLY A 324 12.55 -5.54 -16.75
N ALA A 325 12.35 -6.78 -17.23
CA ALA A 325 11.07 -7.17 -17.79
C ALA A 325 10.03 -7.44 -16.71
N LEU A 326 8.76 -7.14 -16.97
CA LEU A 326 7.66 -7.61 -16.15
C LEU A 326 7.39 -9.08 -16.47
N PRO A 327 7.15 -9.95 -15.46
CA PRO A 327 6.81 -11.35 -15.71
C PRO A 327 5.59 -11.48 -16.62
N ALA A 328 5.66 -12.37 -17.62
CA ALA A 328 4.58 -12.58 -18.59
C ALA A 328 3.24 -12.93 -17.93
N ALA A 329 3.28 -13.76 -16.88
CA ALA A 329 2.10 -14.09 -16.08
C ALA A 329 1.47 -12.86 -15.40
N ALA A 330 2.30 -11.93 -14.91
CA ALA A 330 1.79 -10.68 -14.33
C ALA A 330 1.11 -9.81 -15.39
N LEU A 331 1.71 -9.66 -16.57
CA LEU A 331 1.11 -8.92 -17.69
C LEU A 331 -0.22 -9.52 -18.12
N GLU A 332 -0.34 -10.85 -18.19
CA GLU A 332 -1.59 -11.54 -18.49
C GLU A 332 -2.68 -11.22 -17.45
N ARG A 333 -2.33 -11.25 -16.15
CA ARG A 333 -3.27 -10.91 -15.06
C ARG A 333 -3.70 -9.45 -15.12
N LEU A 334 -2.76 -8.53 -15.39
CA LEU A 334 -3.06 -7.11 -15.58
C LEU A 334 -4.04 -6.89 -16.75
N ALA A 335 -3.80 -7.54 -17.89
CA ALA A 335 -4.69 -7.44 -19.05
C ALA A 335 -6.11 -7.93 -18.71
N GLY A 336 -6.22 -9.03 -17.97
CA GLY A 336 -7.51 -9.58 -17.53
C GLY A 336 -8.25 -8.66 -16.55
N ILE A 337 -7.55 -8.09 -15.54
CA ILE A 337 -8.13 -7.11 -14.62
C ILE A 337 -8.58 -5.87 -15.39
N GLY A 338 -7.77 -5.38 -16.34
CA GLY A 338 -8.10 -4.22 -17.17
C GLY A 338 -9.32 -4.48 -18.06
N ALA A 339 -9.48 -5.68 -18.60
CA ALA A 339 -10.66 -6.07 -19.37
C ALA A 339 -11.92 -5.99 -18.50
N TRP A 340 -11.88 -6.56 -17.30
CA TRP A 340 -13.00 -6.52 -16.36
C TRP A 340 -13.33 -5.09 -15.90
N LEU A 341 -12.32 -4.26 -15.59
CA LEU A 341 -12.52 -2.87 -15.14
C LEU A 341 -13.05 -1.94 -16.23
N ARG A 342 -12.78 -2.21 -17.51
CA ARG A 342 -13.39 -1.43 -18.61
C ARG A 342 -14.91 -1.55 -18.64
N GLU A 343 -15.43 -2.71 -18.25
CA GLU A 343 -16.86 -2.97 -18.23
C GLU A 343 -17.50 -2.60 -16.88
N ASN A 344 -16.78 -2.85 -15.78
CA ASN A 344 -17.33 -2.79 -14.43
C ASN A 344 -16.77 -1.65 -13.56
N GLY A 345 -15.85 -0.83 -14.06
CA GLY A 345 -15.15 0.19 -13.28
C GLY A 345 -16.06 1.22 -12.62
N GLU A 346 -17.27 1.45 -13.14
CA GLU A 346 -18.28 2.29 -12.50
C GLU A 346 -18.65 1.82 -11.09
N THR A 347 -18.61 0.52 -10.86
CA THR A 347 -19.00 -0.10 -9.59
C THR A 347 -17.85 -0.11 -8.56
N ILE A 348 -16.64 0.28 -8.98
CA ILE A 348 -15.40 0.29 -8.21
C ILE A 348 -14.92 1.72 -7.95
N TYR A 349 -14.55 2.47 -9.01
CA TYR A 349 -13.95 3.80 -8.85
C TYR A 349 -14.96 4.84 -8.34
N GLY A 350 -14.49 5.72 -7.44
CA GLY A 350 -15.31 6.78 -6.87
C GLY A 350 -16.52 6.27 -6.06
N THR A 351 -16.50 5.00 -5.65
CA THR A 351 -17.50 4.42 -4.76
C THR A 351 -17.06 4.52 -3.30
N GLN A 352 -17.99 4.36 -2.40
CA GLN A 352 -17.77 4.12 -0.96
C GLN A 352 -18.17 2.68 -0.64
N ALA A 353 -17.75 2.17 0.53
CA ALA A 353 -18.33 0.94 1.06
C ALA A 353 -19.85 1.05 1.08
N GLY A 354 -20.52 -0.03 0.66
CA GLY A 354 -21.97 -0.08 0.65
C GLY A 354 -22.56 -0.23 2.05
N PRO A 355 -23.89 -0.20 2.16
CA PRO A 355 -24.57 -0.24 3.46
C PRO A 355 -24.57 -1.62 4.13
N VAL A 356 -24.16 -2.67 3.42
CA VAL A 356 -24.16 -4.05 3.91
C VAL A 356 -22.73 -4.48 4.23
N THR A 357 -22.50 -4.89 5.47
CA THR A 357 -21.22 -5.49 5.85
C THR A 357 -20.92 -6.73 5.01
N PRO A 358 -19.65 -7.02 4.70
CA PRO A 358 -19.27 -8.21 3.92
C PRO A 358 -19.97 -9.49 4.38
N ARG A 359 -20.42 -10.30 3.43
CA ARG A 359 -21.13 -11.55 3.62
C ARG A 359 -20.43 -12.67 2.85
N ALA A 360 -20.79 -13.91 3.12
CA ALA A 360 -20.27 -15.08 2.40
C ALA A 360 -20.47 -14.96 0.87
N TRP A 361 -21.58 -14.35 0.44
CA TRP A 361 -21.84 -14.14 -0.98
C TRP A 361 -21.03 -12.98 -1.62
N GLY A 362 -20.46 -12.04 -0.82
CA GLY A 362 -19.67 -10.92 -1.33
C GLY A 362 -19.86 -9.63 -0.56
N VAL A 363 -19.84 -8.51 -1.29
CA VAL A 363 -19.78 -7.14 -0.74
C VAL A 363 -20.70 -6.18 -1.48
N THR A 364 -20.85 -4.98 -0.94
CA THR A 364 -21.57 -3.89 -1.61
C THR A 364 -20.70 -2.64 -1.71
N THR A 365 -20.81 -1.93 -2.85
CA THR A 365 -20.28 -0.57 -3.02
C THR A 365 -21.45 0.39 -3.26
N ARG A 366 -21.21 1.70 -3.07
CA ARG A 366 -22.23 2.72 -3.23
C ARG A 366 -21.69 3.98 -3.91
N ARG A 367 -22.49 4.55 -4.83
CA ARG A 367 -22.26 5.88 -5.40
C ARG A 367 -23.59 6.63 -5.57
N GLY A 368 -23.77 7.72 -4.81
CA GLY A 368 -25.03 8.47 -4.82
C GLY A 368 -26.22 7.63 -4.32
N ASP A 369 -27.25 7.52 -5.16
CA ASP A 369 -28.45 6.70 -4.92
C ASP A 369 -28.33 5.25 -5.44
N LYS A 370 -27.19 4.88 -6.01
CA LYS A 370 -26.92 3.53 -6.50
C LYS A 370 -26.16 2.71 -5.46
N ILE A 371 -26.58 1.47 -5.29
CA ILE A 371 -25.86 0.42 -4.56
C ILE A 371 -25.54 -0.69 -5.55
N TYR A 372 -24.27 -1.06 -5.62
CA TYR A 372 -23.80 -2.20 -6.42
C TYR A 372 -23.54 -3.37 -5.48
N ILE A 373 -24.21 -4.48 -5.75
CA ILE A 373 -24.03 -5.75 -5.01
C ILE A 373 -23.11 -6.61 -5.83
N HIS A 374 -21.92 -6.88 -5.30
CA HIS A 374 -20.91 -7.75 -5.89
C HIS A 374 -21.13 -9.17 -5.36
N VAL A 375 -21.74 -10.04 -6.16
CA VAL A 375 -21.96 -11.45 -5.81
C VAL A 375 -20.71 -12.23 -6.25
N LEU A 376 -19.77 -12.35 -5.35
CA LEU A 376 -18.47 -12.98 -5.57
C LEU A 376 -18.53 -14.49 -5.39
N ASP A 377 -19.39 -14.96 -4.50
CA ASP A 377 -19.71 -16.37 -4.33
C ASP A 377 -21.22 -16.57 -4.48
N TRP A 378 -21.61 -17.37 -5.47
CA TRP A 378 -23.00 -17.53 -5.84
C TRP A 378 -23.75 -18.44 -4.85
N PRO A 379 -24.69 -17.89 -4.07
CA PRO A 379 -25.33 -18.68 -3.01
C PRO A 379 -26.45 -19.59 -3.54
N ASP A 380 -27.36 -19.01 -4.36
CA ASP A 380 -28.55 -19.65 -4.89
C ASP A 380 -29.22 -18.74 -5.95
N ALA A 381 -30.33 -19.21 -6.56
CA ALA A 381 -31.18 -18.42 -7.46
C ALA A 381 -31.82 -17.18 -6.77
N GLU A 382 -31.93 -17.16 -5.45
CA GLU A 382 -32.39 -16.03 -4.64
C GLU A 382 -31.29 -15.53 -3.70
N LEU A 383 -31.16 -14.20 -3.57
CA LEU A 383 -30.21 -13.54 -2.67
C LEU A 383 -30.93 -12.57 -1.74
N PHE A 384 -30.81 -12.80 -0.45
CA PHE A 384 -31.26 -11.82 0.56
C PHE A 384 -30.13 -10.83 0.88
N VAL A 385 -30.46 -9.52 0.77
CA VAL A 385 -29.54 -8.40 1.04
C VAL A 385 -30.16 -7.52 2.13
N PRO A 386 -29.57 -7.40 3.34
CA PRO A 386 -30.17 -6.70 4.49
C PRO A 386 -30.02 -5.18 4.36
N ILE A 387 -30.76 -4.58 3.43
CA ILE A 387 -30.83 -3.13 3.23
C ILE A 387 -32.11 -2.63 3.92
N ARG A 388 -31.94 -1.93 5.05
CA ARG A 388 -33.01 -1.36 5.85
C ARG A 388 -33.19 0.14 5.60
N GLY A 389 -34.36 0.66 5.89
CA GLY A 389 -34.64 2.11 6.00
C GLY A 389 -34.74 2.89 4.70
N LYS A 390 -34.47 2.30 3.52
CA LYS A 390 -34.65 2.91 2.22
C LYS A 390 -35.36 1.97 1.25
N ARG A 391 -36.28 2.51 0.47
CA ARG A 391 -37.00 1.72 -0.54
C ARG A 391 -36.14 1.55 -1.80
N VAL A 392 -36.06 0.33 -2.29
CA VAL A 392 -35.52 0.03 -3.62
C VAL A 392 -36.56 0.37 -4.67
N ARG A 393 -36.17 1.16 -5.68
CA ARG A 393 -37.03 1.53 -6.81
C ARG A 393 -36.85 0.58 -7.99
N GLU A 394 -35.64 0.13 -8.21
CA GLU A 394 -35.28 -0.72 -9.33
C GLU A 394 -34.11 -1.62 -8.94
N ALA A 395 -34.14 -2.85 -9.45
CA ALA A 395 -33.02 -3.79 -9.40
C ALA A 395 -32.73 -4.30 -10.81
N LYS A 396 -31.48 -4.31 -11.23
CA LYS A 396 -31.08 -4.83 -12.54
C LYS A 396 -29.71 -5.52 -12.49
N ALA A 397 -29.49 -6.49 -13.34
CA ALA A 397 -28.17 -7.00 -13.62
C ALA A 397 -27.33 -5.90 -14.27
N PHE A 398 -26.12 -5.64 -13.76
CA PHE A 398 -25.30 -4.53 -14.23
C PHE A 398 -24.79 -4.77 -15.68
N ALA A 399 -24.43 -6.01 -16.00
CA ALA A 399 -23.78 -6.38 -17.25
C ALA A 399 -24.65 -6.12 -18.49
N ASP A 400 -25.98 -6.34 -18.41
CA ASP A 400 -26.90 -6.27 -19.54
C ASP A 400 -28.09 -5.35 -19.32
N GLY A 401 -28.22 -4.76 -18.12
CA GLY A 401 -29.33 -3.91 -17.75
C GLY A 401 -30.67 -4.63 -17.55
N ARG A 402 -30.69 -5.95 -17.56
CA ARG A 402 -31.91 -6.77 -17.39
C ARG A 402 -32.49 -6.55 -15.98
N ARG A 403 -33.78 -6.18 -15.94
CA ARG A 403 -34.50 -6.01 -14.68
C ARG A 403 -34.60 -7.32 -13.92
N LEU A 404 -34.37 -7.25 -12.61
CA LEU A 404 -34.51 -8.38 -11.70
C LEU A 404 -35.81 -8.23 -10.89
N GLU A 405 -36.50 -9.33 -10.71
CA GLU A 405 -37.60 -9.41 -9.76
C GLU A 405 -37.04 -9.33 -8.33
N PHE A 406 -37.71 -8.55 -7.50
CA PHE A 406 -37.35 -8.46 -6.09
C PHE A 406 -38.58 -8.25 -5.21
N ARG A 407 -38.45 -8.62 -3.95
CA ARG A 407 -39.39 -8.27 -2.88
C ARG A 407 -38.61 -7.55 -1.78
N GLN A 408 -39.23 -6.61 -1.12
CA GLN A 408 -38.64 -5.85 -0.02
C GLN A 408 -39.59 -5.82 1.17
N ASP A 409 -39.04 -6.06 2.35
CA ASP A 409 -39.69 -5.89 3.64
C ASP A 409 -38.83 -5.00 4.57
N GLU A 410 -39.15 -4.96 5.87
CA GLU A 410 -38.44 -4.16 6.87
C GLU A 410 -37.01 -4.66 7.11
N GLU A 411 -36.73 -5.96 6.88
CA GLU A 411 -35.43 -6.58 7.10
C GLU A 411 -34.47 -6.41 5.93
N GLY A 412 -34.99 -6.29 4.70
CA GLY A 412 -34.13 -6.14 3.52
C GLY A 412 -34.81 -6.40 2.18
N VAL A 413 -34.00 -6.76 1.22
CA VAL A 413 -34.38 -7.02 -0.18
C VAL A 413 -34.00 -8.45 -0.55
N THR A 414 -34.98 -9.23 -1.05
CA THR A 414 -34.72 -10.53 -1.67
C THR A 414 -34.75 -10.36 -3.19
N LEU A 415 -33.65 -10.66 -3.84
CA LEU A 415 -33.45 -10.59 -5.29
C LEU A 415 -33.57 -11.99 -5.89
N ARG A 416 -34.27 -12.08 -7.05
CA ARG A 416 -34.23 -13.30 -7.86
C ARG A 416 -33.13 -13.17 -8.90
N LEU A 417 -31.99 -13.84 -8.68
CA LEU A 417 -30.81 -13.75 -9.52
C LEU A 417 -30.94 -14.59 -10.79
N GLY A 418 -31.60 -15.75 -10.71
CA GLY A 418 -31.73 -16.72 -11.81
C GLY A 418 -30.53 -17.68 -11.87
N GLU A 419 -30.07 -17.98 -13.08
CA GLU A 419 -28.91 -18.84 -13.28
C GLU A 419 -27.60 -18.10 -13.06
N ARG A 420 -26.59 -18.81 -12.53
CA ARG A 420 -25.25 -18.24 -12.30
C ARG A 420 -24.60 -17.89 -13.63
N PRO A 421 -24.25 -16.61 -13.88
CA PRO A 421 -23.50 -16.22 -15.06
C PRO A 421 -22.04 -16.65 -14.96
N ALA A 422 -21.33 -16.64 -16.09
CA ALA A 422 -19.88 -16.80 -16.13
C ALA A 422 -19.20 -15.54 -15.55
N GLY A 423 -18.00 -15.72 -14.99
CA GLY A 423 -17.14 -14.62 -14.52
C GLY A 423 -16.93 -14.58 -13.01
N PRO A 424 -16.01 -13.73 -12.56
CA PRO A 424 -15.57 -13.66 -11.15
C PRO A 424 -16.56 -12.94 -10.23
N ASP A 425 -17.40 -12.06 -10.78
CA ASP A 425 -18.29 -11.18 -10.04
C ASP A 425 -19.58 -10.97 -10.82
N HIS A 426 -20.70 -11.20 -10.18
CA HIS A 426 -22.02 -10.89 -10.72
C HIS A 426 -22.58 -9.65 -10.02
N ILE A 427 -22.69 -8.56 -10.77
CA ILE A 427 -23.05 -7.27 -10.18
C ILE A 427 -24.53 -6.98 -10.38
N VAL A 428 -25.21 -6.67 -9.27
CA VAL A 428 -26.59 -6.17 -9.29
C VAL A 428 -26.58 -4.69 -8.90
N GLU A 429 -27.13 -3.84 -9.75
CA GLU A 429 -27.38 -2.44 -9.44
C GLU A 429 -28.76 -2.28 -8.82
N LEU A 430 -28.81 -1.66 -7.63
CA LEU A 430 -30.03 -1.18 -7.02
C LEU A 430 -30.09 0.35 -7.13
N THR A 431 -31.21 0.87 -7.59
CA THR A 431 -31.52 2.31 -7.50
C THR A 431 -32.44 2.54 -6.29
N MET A 432 -31.99 3.43 -5.39
CA MET A 432 -32.69 3.71 -4.14
C MET A 432 -33.73 4.83 -4.32
N GLY A 433 -34.81 4.76 -3.57
CA GLY A 433 -35.77 5.86 -3.43
C GLY A 433 -35.18 7.04 -2.65
N LYS A 434 -35.73 8.23 -2.88
CA LYS A 434 -35.40 9.45 -2.11
C LYS A 434 -35.87 9.31 -0.68
#